data_7d3306dc37420cc8b32c069a9234b11d
#
_entry.id   7d3306dc37420cc8b32c069a9234b11d
#
_cell.length_a   1.000
_cell.length_b   1.000
_cell.length_c   1.000
_cell.angle_alpha   90.00
_cell.angle_beta   90.00
_cell.angle_gamma   90.00
#
_symmetry.space_group_name_H-M   'P 1'
#
loop_
_entity.id
_entity.type
_entity.pdbx_description
1 polymer ?
#
loop_
_entity_poly.entity_id
_entity_poly.type
_entity_poly.pdbx_seq_one_letter_code
_entity_poly.pdbx_strand_id
1 'polypeptide(L)'
;MNFRTEIKLGTAPFEINYQHEVMLVGSCFSGHMGDKLKEMKMNVSSNPFGISFNPHSIAHSISRIIENKEYSAVENFNNLYFSFDHHSSFSLLTKEETLMKINIALHEAHNKLKQANFLFITFGSAWVYRHTAQNRLVANCHKIPNKEFSKELLSIENITTLFNALIGDLKAFNPLLNVVFTVSPVRHLKDGFIENQRSKSILLESVHRIVEANFNCSYF
;
A
#
# COMPACT_ATOMS: atom_id res chain seq x y z
N MET A 1 18.12 25.26 -26.56
CA MET A 1 16.94 25.07 -25.72
C MET A 1 17.19 23.84 -24.87
N ASN A 2 17.10 23.97 -23.56
CA ASN A 2 17.26 22.82 -22.65
C ASN A 2 15.86 22.19 -22.47
N PHE A 3 15.59 21.05 -23.10
CA PHE A 3 14.31 20.36 -23.04
C PHE A 3 14.17 19.46 -21.78
N ARG A 4 15.16 19.55 -20.88
CA ARG A 4 15.22 18.73 -19.67
C ARG A 4 15.35 19.64 -18.45
N THR A 5 14.43 19.50 -17.50
CA THR A 5 14.56 20.11 -16.17
C THR A 5 15.43 19.21 -15.31
N GLU A 6 16.57 19.69 -14.88
CA GLU A 6 17.41 18.97 -13.91
C GLU A 6 16.85 19.21 -12.51
N ILE A 7 16.50 18.12 -11.83
CA ILE A 7 16.06 18.15 -10.43
C ILE A 7 17.27 17.89 -9.55
N LYS A 8 17.65 18.90 -8.75
CA LYS A 8 18.65 18.71 -7.70
C LYS A 8 17.98 18.00 -6.53
N LEU A 9 18.36 16.77 -6.29
CA LEU A 9 17.89 16.02 -5.12
C LEU A 9 18.54 16.64 -3.87
N GLY A 10 17.72 16.93 -2.85
CA GLY A 10 18.20 17.25 -1.51
C GLY A 10 18.82 16.03 -0.83
N THR A 11 19.56 16.25 0.25
CA THR A 11 20.02 15.16 1.10
C THR A 11 18.83 14.56 1.85
N ALA A 12 18.65 13.24 1.77
CA ALA A 12 17.63 12.56 2.55
C ALA A 12 17.96 12.69 4.05
N PRO A 13 16.94 12.78 4.93
CA PRO A 13 17.17 12.90 6.38
C PRO A 13 17.64 11.58 7.02
N PHE A 14 17.81 10.52 6.24
CA PHE A 14 18.22 9.20 6.69
C PHE A 14 19.09 8.51 5.64
N GLU A 15 19.86 7.53 6.09
CA GLU A 15 20.63 6.62 5.23
C GLU A 15 20.12 5.19 5.39
N ILE A 16 20.02 4.47 4.27
CA ILE A 16 19.67 3.05 4.27
C ILE A 16 20.92 2.25 3.91
N ASN A 17 21.25 1.27 4.75
CA ASN A 17 22.41 0.39 4.57
C ASN A 17 21.97 -1.10 4.60
N TYR A 18 22.92 -2.00 4.37
CA TYR A 18 22.70 -3.44 4.28
C TYR A 18 22.23 -4.11 5.59
N GLN A 19 22.34 -3.43 6.72
CA GLN A 19 21.88 -3.94 8.03
C GLN A 19 20.42 -3.63 8.29
N HIS A 20 19.83 -2.70 7.52
CA HIS A 20 18.44 -2.30 7.69
C HIS A 20 17.46 -3.28 7.02
N GLU A 21 16.43 -3.64 7.75
CA GLU A 21 15.23 -4.30 7.20
C GLU A 21 14.31 -3.24 6.60
N VAL A 22 13.96 -3.40 5.33
CA VAL A 22 13.11 -2.45 4.58
C VAL A 22 11.83 -3.14 4.13
N MET A 23 10.68 -2.56 4.45
CA MET A 23 9.40 -3.00 3.91
C MET A 23 8.84 -1.95 2.96
N LEU A 24 8.37 -2.39 1.78
CA LEU A 24 7.68 -1.54 0.82
C LEU A 24 6.25 -2.03 0.63
N VAL A 25 5.28 -1.12 0.71
CA VAL A 25 3.86 -1.43 0.50
C VAL A 25 3.24 -0.39 -0.43
N GLY A 26 2.45 -0.84 -1.41
CA GLY A 26 1.70 0.06 -2.27
C GLY A 26 1.64 -0.37 -3.73
N SER A 27 1.81 0.61 -4.62
CA SER A 27 1.67 0.44 -6.06
C SER A 27 2.74 -0.48 -6.67
N CYS A 28 2.62 -0.76 -7.97
CA CYS A 28 3.64 -1.52 -8.72
C CYS A 28 5.05 -0.90 -8.61
N PHE A 29 5.15 0.41 -8.40
CA PHE A 29 6.42 1.09 -8.13
C PHE A 29 7.13 0.49 -6.90
N SER A 30 6.40 0.23 -5.81
CA SER A 30 6.96 -0.44 -4.60
C SER A 30 7.53 -1.82 -4.94
N GLY A 31 6.85 -2.59 -5.79
CA GLY A 31 7.35 -3.89 -6.24
C GLY A 31 8.66 -3.76 -7.00
N HIS A 32 8.70 -2.91 -8.03
CA HIS A 32 9.90 -2.70 -8.84
C HIS A 32 11.09 -2.16 -8.02
N MET A 33 10.84 -1.23 -7.10
CA MET A 33 11.88 -0.73 -6.20
C MET A 33 12.37 -1.84 -5.26
N GLY A 34 11.45 -2.63 -4.72
CA GLY A 34 11.81 -3.78 -3.88
C GLY A 34 12.69 -4.79 -4.62
N ASP A 35 12.39 -5.10 -5.87
CA ASP A 35 13.18 -6.00 -6.70
C ASP A 35 14.59 -5.42 -6.96
N LYS A 36 14.69 -4.13 -7.26
CA LYS A 36 15.99 -3.45 -7.42
C LYS A 36 16.85 -3.48 -6.16
N LEU A 37 16.24 -3.21 -5.01
CA LEU A 37 16.96 -3.28 -3.72
C LEU A 37 17.40 -4.72 -3.39
N LYS A 38 16.60 -5.74 -3.72
CA LYS A 38 16.98 -7.15 -3.60
C LYS A 38 18.15 -7.53 -4.52
N GLU A 39 18.15 -7.04 -5.77
CA GLU A 39 19.28 -7.20 -6.69
C GLU A 39 20.56 -6.65 -6.09
N MET A 40 20.49 -5.54 -5.35
CA MET A 40 21.57 -4.93 -4.59
C MET A 40 21.90 -5.65 -3.28
N LYS A 41 21.27 -6.83 -3.00
CA LYS A 41 21.46 -7.62 -1.78
C LYS A 41 21.02 -6.96 -0.48
N MET A 42 20.13 -5.99 -0.55
CA MET A 42 19.50 -5.39 0.63
C MET A 42 18.42 -6.31 1.20
N ASN A 43 18.19 -6.21 2.50
CA ASN A 43 17.14 -6.98 3.18
C ASN A 43 15.78 -6.30 3.00
N VAL A 44 14.97 -6.83 2.07
CA VAL A 44 13.75 -6.16 1.60
C VAL A 44 12.56 -7.11 1.52
N SER A 45 11.43 -6.66 2.06
CA SER A 45 10.09 -7.24 1.85
C SER A 45 9.22 -6.26 1.06
N SER A 46 8.50 -6.72 0.04
CA SER A 46 7.66 -5.87 -0.78
C SER A 46 6.28 -6.45 -1.02
N ASN A 47 5.26 -5.61 -0.85
CA ASN A 47 3.85 -5.89 -1.13
C ASN A 47 3.37 -7.25 -0.58
N PRO A 48 3.39 -7.47 0.75
CA PRO A 48 3.06 -8.77 1.35
C PRO A 48 1.66 -9.28 1.02
N PHE A 49 0.68 -8.40 0.80
CA PHE A 49 -0.68 -8.75 0.33
C PHE A 49 -0.85 -8.55 -1.19
N GLY A 50 0.28 -8.31 -1.90
CA GLY A 50 0.32 -7.95 -3.29
C GLY A 50 0.11 -6.44 -3.51
N ILE A 51 0.10 -6.04 -4.79
CA ILE A 51 0.02 -4.63 -5.19
C ILE A 51 -1.32 -4.03 -4.75
N SER A 52 -1.25 -2.87 -4.08
CA SER A 52 -2.39 -2.04 -3.71
C SER A 52 -2.12 -0.58 -4.10
N PHE A 53 -3.12 0.12 -4.63
CA PHE A 53 -2.91 1.46 -5.19
C PHE A 53 -3.44 2.59 -4.32
N ASN A 54 -4.47 2.34 -3.53
CA ASN A 54 -5.19 3.39 -2.82
C ASN A 54 -4.84 3.41 -1.31
N PRO A 55 -4.89 4.61 -0.70
CA PRO A 55 -4.55 4.79 0.70
C PRO A 55 -5.35 3.90 1.66
N HIS A 56 -6.66 3.73 1.44
CA HIS A 56 -7.51 2.94 2.32
C HIS A 56 -7.07 1.47 2.36
N SER A 57 -6.87 0.85 1.19
CA SER A 57 -6.47 -0.56 1.12
C SER A 57 -5.06 -0.79 1.66
N ILE A 58 -4.14 0.17 1.46
CA ILE A 58 -2.80 0.12 2.02
C ILE A 58 -2.86 0.21 3.55
N ALA A 59 -3.60 1.17 4.10
CA ALA A 59 -3.77 1.32 5.54
C ALA A 59 -4.40 0.06 6.16
N HIS A 60 -5.47 -0.45 5.54
CA HIS A 60 -6.12 -1.68 5.98
C HIS A 60 -5.16 -2.87 6.01
N SER A 61 -4.35 -3.06 4.96
CA SER A 61 -3.34 -4.13 4.91
C SER A 61 -2.33 -4.00 6.04
N ILE A 62 -1.82 -2.79 6.31
CA ILE A 62 -0.86 -2.55 7.38
C ILE A 62 -1.50 -2.80 8.76
N SER A 63 -2.73 -2.34 9.00
CA SER A 63 -3.46 -2.63 10.25
C SER A 63 -3.65 -4.12 10.45
N ARG A 64 -4.03 -4.88 9.41
CA ARG A 64 -4.13 -6.34 9.47
C ARG A 64 -2.80 -7.02 9.80
N ILE A 65 -1.69 -6.50 9.28
CA ILE A 65 -0.34 -6.98 9.58
C ILE A 65 0.01 -6.71 11.05
N ILE A 66 -0.30 -5.53 11.58
CA ILE A 66 -0.09 -5.20 13.00
C ILE A 66 -0.90 -6.12 13.91
N GLU A 67 -2.19 -6.28 13.63
CA GLU A 67 -3.10 -7.14 14.40
C GLU A 67 -2.70 -8.62 14.39
N ASN A 68 -2.10 -9.09 13.30
CA ASN A 68 -1.71 -10.49 13.07
C ASN A 68 -2.86 -11.50 13.28
N LYS A 69 -4.09 -11.06 13.01
CA LYS A 69 -5.28 -11.89 13.14
C LYS A 69 -5.56 -12.65 11.85
N GLU A 70 -5.55 -13.96 11.90
CA GLU A 70 -5.78 -14.84 10.75
C GLU A 70 -7.11 -14.59 10.04
N TYR A 71 -7.09 -14.79 8.74
CA TYR A 71 -8.29 -14.85 7.90
C TYR A 71 -8.93 -16.23 8.05
N SER A 72 -10.23 -16.26 8.32
CA SER A 72 -11.03 -17.48 8.47
C SER A 72 -12.00 -17.72 7.31
N ALA A 73 -12.16 -16.72 6.43
CA ALA A 73 -13.08 -16.77 5.30
C ALA A 73 -12.47 -16.15 4.05
N VAL A 74 -12.86 -16.64 2.90
CA VAL A 74 -12.55 -16.14 1.57
C VAL A 74 -13.81 -16.20 0.70
N GLU A 75 -13.85 -15.36 -0.32
CA GLU A 75 -14.91 -15.31 -1.33
C GLU A 75 -14.63 -16.31 -2.44
N ASN A 76 -15.65 -16.59 -3.27
CA ASN A 76 -15.52 -17.43 -4.46
C ASN A 76 -16.17 -16.74 -5.66
N PHE A 77 -15.45 -16.71 -6.77
CA PHE A 77 -15.97 -16.26 -8.06
C PHE A 77 -15.22 -16.95 -9.19
N ASN A 78 -15.94 -17.45 -10.17
CA ASN A 78 -15.37 -18.19 -11.34
C ASN A 78 -14.41 -19.32 -10.94
N ASN A 79 -14.79 -20.13 -9.96
CA ASN A 79 -14.01 -21.26 -9.43
C ASN A 79 -12.66 -20.86 -8.79
N LEU A 80 -12.47 -19.59 -8.45
CA LEU A 80 -11.31 -19.12 -7.71
C LEU A 80 -11.76 -18.61 -6.33
N TYR A 81 -11.05 -19.03 -5.30
CA TYR A 81 -11.18 -18.50 -3.95
C TYR A 81 -10.22 -17.33 -3.78
N PHE A 82 -10.68 -16.25 -3.15
CA PHE A 82 -9.90 -15.01 -2.99
C PHE A 82 -10.33 -14.22 -1.77
N SER A 83 -9.52 -13.26 -1.35
CA SER A 83 -9.86 -12.23 -0.38
C SER A 83 -9.86 -10.87 -1.06
N PHE A 84 -10.85 -10.03 -0.76
CA PHE A 84 -10.91 -8.66 -1.26
C PHE A 84 -9.76 -7.75 -0.77
N ASP A 85 -9.02 -8.19 0.25
CA ASP A 85 -7.88 -7.45 0.81
C ASP A 85 -6.56 -7.76 0.10
N HIS A 86 -6.54 -8.80 -0.76
CA HIS A 86 -5.32 -9.30 -1.42
C HIS A 86 -5.35 -9.11 -2.94
N HIS A 87 -4.18 -9.01 -3.51
CA HIS A 87 -4.03 -9.04 -4.97
C HIS A 87 -4.44 -10.40 -5.54
N SER A 88 -4.87 -10.42 -6.81
CA SER A 88 -5.33 -11.65 -7.49
C SER A 88 -4.29 -12.77 -7.56
N SER A 89 -3.00 -12.48 -7.34
CA SER A 89 -1.95 -13.51 -7.22
C SER A 89 -2.13 -14.44 -6.02
N PHE A 90 -2.99 -14.08 -5.06
CA PHE A 90 -3.35 -14.90 -3.91
C PHE A 90 -4.55 -15.82 -4.17
N SER A 91 -5.23 -15.66 -5.31
CA SER A 91 -6.42 -16.45 -5.63
C SER A 91 -6.01 -17.86 -6.08
N LEU A 92 -6.62 -18.90 -5.50
CA LEU A 92 -6.36 -20.31 -5.78
C LEU A 92 -7.66 -21.08 -6.01
N LEU A 93 -7.53 -22.37 -6.41
CA LEU A 93 -8.66 -23.22 -6.74
C LEU A 93 -9.39 -23.80 -5.51
N THR A 94 -8.76 -23.81 -4.34
CA THR A 94 -9.37 -24.29 -3.11
C THR A 94 -9.37 -23.21 -2.01
N LYS A 95 -10.36 -23.29 -1.12
CA LYS A 95 -10.50 -22.39 0.02
C LYS A 95 -9.33 -22.55 0.98
N GLU A 96 -8.95 -23.79 1.25
CA GLU A 96 -7.92 -24.16 2.21
C GLU A 96 -6.55 -23.63 1.78
N GLU A 97 -6.16 -23.84 0.52
CA GLU A 97 -4.89 -23.33 -0.01
C GLU A 97 -4.86 -21.80 -0.04
N THR A 98 -5.99 -21.16 -0.38
CA THR A 98 -6.09 -19.70 -0.37
C THR A 98 -5.92 -19.16 1.04
N LEU A 99 -6.62 -19.70 2.03
CA LEU A 99 -6.49 -19.32 3.45
C LEU A 99 -5.07 -19.56 3.96
N MET A 100 -4.49 -20.72 3.66
CA MET A 100 -3.11 -21.01 4.03
C MET A 100 -2.13 -19.97 3.48
N LYS A 101 -2.23 -19.66 2.19
CA LYS A 101 -1.34 -18.70 1.53
C LYS A 101 -1.44 -17.30 2.11
N ILE A 102 -2.66 -16.79 2.33
CA ILE A 102 -2.84 -15.45 2.88
C ILE A 102 -2.40 -15.36 4.34
N ASN A 103 -2.62 -16.41 5.14
CA ASN A 103 -2.21 -16.42 6.54
C ASN A 103 -0.69 -16.57 6.71
N ILE A 104 -0.03 -17.37 5.86
CA ILE A 104 1.44 -17.41 5.83
C ILE A 104 1.99 -16.01 5.51
N ALA A 105 1.48 -15.35 4.46
CA ALA A 105 1.92 -14.01 4.09
C ALA A 105 1.66 -12.97 5.19
N LEU A 106 0.55 -13.10 5.92
CA LEU A 106 0.22 -12.25 7.07
C LEU A 106 1.27 -12.38 8.18
N HIS A 107 1.56 -13.63 8.61
CA HIS A 107 2.53 -13.89 9.68
C HIS A 107 3.95 -13.45 9.31
N GLU A 108 4.38 -13.73 8.08
CA GLU A 108 5.68 -13.28 7.58
C GLU A 108 5.77 -11.76 7.57
N ALA A 109 4.72 -11.08 7.07
CA ALA A 109 4.66 -9.62 7.04
C ALA A 109 4.67 -9.01 8.44
N HIS A 110 3.94 -9.60 9.41
CA HIS A 110 3.95 -9.16 10.80
C HIS A 110 5.36 -9.19 11.39
N ASN A 111 6.06 -10.31 11.24
CA ASN A 111 7.41 -10.48 11.76
C ASN A 111 8.40 -9.50 11.10
N LYS A 112 8.27 -9.31 9.78
CA LYS A 112 9.10 -8.36 9.01
C LYS A 112 8.83 -6.91 9.42
N LEU A 113 7.58 -6.50 9.55
CA LEU A 113 7.22 -5.15 9.97
C LEU A 113 7.69 -4.85 11.41
N LYS A 114 7.63 -5.85 12.30
CA LYS A 114 8.12 -5.71 13.68
C LYS A 114 9.63 -5.43 13.75
N GLN A 115 10.40 -5.94 12.79
CA GLN A 115 11.85 -5.77 12.71
C GLN A 115 12.28 -4.65 11.75
N ALA A 116 11.34 -4.09 10.97
CA ALA A 116 11.64 -3.10 9.94
C ALA A 116 12.23 -1.81 10.54
N ASN A 117 13.26 -1.30 9.90
CA ASN A 117 13.82 0.03 10.16
C ASN A 117 13.11 1.10 9.31
N PHE A 118 12.66 0.70 8.11
CA PHE A 118 11.98 1.58 7.16
C PHE A 118 10.73 0.91 6.56
N LEU A 119 9.64 1.66 6.53
CA LEU A 119 8.42 1.33 5.81
C LEU A 119 8.18 2.35 4.71
N PHE A 120 8.32 1.94 3.45
CA PHE A 120 7.97 2.77 2.30
C PHE A 120 6.51 2.53 1.91
N ILE A 121 5.74 3.60 1.85
CA ILE A 121 4.33 3.57 1.47
C ILE A 121 4.16 4.36 0.17
N THR A 122 3.81 3.66 -0.92
CA THR A 122 3.64 4.27 -2.24
C THR A 122 2.18 4.34 -2.65
N PHE A 123 1.61 5.53 -2.63
CA PHE A 123 0.27 5.77 -3.14
C PHE A 123 0.23 5.80 -4.68
N GLY A 124 -0.73 5.10 -5.26
CA GLY A 124 -0.95 5.06 -6.70
C GLY A 124 -2.13 5.90 -7.15
N SER A 125 -3.25 5.81 -6.43
CA SER A 125 -4.51 6.47 -6.78
C SER A 125 -5.33 6.75 -5.52
N ALA A 126 -6.05 7.89 -5.49
CA ALA A 126 -7.04 8.20 -4.45
C ALA A 126 -8.43 7.57 -4.74
N TRP A 127 -8.59 6.93 -5.90
CA TRP A 127 -9.82 6.21 -6.24
C TRP A 127 -9.89 4.87 -5.51
N VAL A 128 -11.05 4.59 -4.90
CA VAL A 128 -11.37 3.34 -4.22
C VAL A 128 -12.61 2.69 -4.83
N TYR A 129 -12.76 1.40 -4.61
CA TYR A 129 -13.93 0.65 -5.03
C TYR A 129 -14.64 0.08 -3.80
N ARG A 130 -15.95 0.30 -3.72
CA ARG A 130 -16.81 -0.26 -2.68
C ARG A 130 -17.65 -1.38 -3.27
N HIS A 131 -17.52 -2.58 -2.73
CA HIS A 131 -18.42 -3.69 -3.06
C HIS A 131 -19.80 -3.39 -2.49
N THR A 132 -20.82 -3.23 -3.37
CA THR A 132 -22.14 -2.68 -3.01
C THR A 132 -22.91 -3.59 -2.05
N ALA A 133 -22.91 -4.89 -2.30
CA ALA A 133 -23.65 -5.85 -1.47
C ALA A 133 -23.09 -5.98 -0.04
N GLN A 134 -21.76 -5.87 0.14
CA GLN A 134 -21.11 -5.96 1.44
C GLN A 134 -20.82 -4.58 2.06
N ASN A 135 -21.10 -3.51 1.34
CA ASN A 135 -20.81 -2.12 1.74
C ASN A 135 -19.39 -1.91 2.28
N ARG A 136 -18.37 -2.56 1.68
CA ARG A 136 -16.97 -2.47 2.10
C ARG A 136 -16.06 -2.01 0.96
N LEU A 137 -15.02 -1.25 1.31
CA LEU A 137 -13.94 -0.93 0.36
C LEU A 137 -13.07 -2.17 0.14
N VAL A 138 -12.60 -2.34 -1.10
CA VAL A 138 -11.83 -3.50 -1.52
C VAL A 138 -10.49 -3.09 -2.13
N ALA A 139 -9.46 -3.90 -1.91
CA ALA A 139 -8.16 -3.69 -2.53
C ALA A 139 -8.13 -4.19 -3.98
N ASN A 140 -8.89 -5.23 -4.28
CA ASN A 140 -8.97 -5.83 -5.61
C ASN A 140 -10.40 -6.31 -5.92
N CYS A 141 -10.87 -6.05 -7.14
CA CYS A 141 -12.21 -6.46 -7.59
C CYS A 141 -12.26 -7.89 -8.16
N HIS A 142 -11.15 -8.59 -8.29
CA HIS A 142 -11.02 -10.00 -8.73
C HIS A 142 -11.80 -10.35 -10.01
N LYS A 143 -11.87 -9.42 -10.98
CA LYS A 143 -12.63 -9.56 -12.25
C LYS A 143 -14.15 -9.75 -12.06
N ILE A 144 -14.68 -9.51 -10.87
CA ILE A 144 -16.12 -9.43 -10.63
C ILE A 144 -16.71 -8.27 -11.46
N PRO A 145 -17.91 -8.39 -12.03
CA PRO A 145 -18.49 -7.36 -12.87
C PRO A 145 -18.53 -5.97 -12.21
N ASN A 146 -18.18 -4.93 -12.96
CA ASN A 146 -18.09 -3.56 -12.45
C ASN A 146 -19.38 -3.05 -11.79
N LYS A 147 -20.54 -3.55 -12.18
CA LYS A 147 -21.85 -3.20 -11.58
C LYS A 147 -21.96 -3.56 -10.10
N GLU A 148 -21.14 -4.49 -9.61
CA GLU A 148 -21.10 -4.88 -8.21
C GLU A 148 -20.29 -3.90 -7.33
N PHE A 149 -19.71 -2.87 -7.95
CA PHE A 149 -18.89 -1.89 -7.24
C PHE A 149 -19.33 -0.46 -7.53
N SER A 150 -19.33 0.39 -6.51
CA SER A 150 -19.30 1.83 -6.66
C SER A 150 -17.85 2.34 -6.59
N LYS A 151 -17.55 3.38 -7.36
CA LYS A 151 -16.25 4.02 -7.40
C LYS A 151 -16.33 5.35 -6.66
N GLU A 152 -15.40 5.57 -5.74
CA GLU A 152 -15.38 6.75 -4.87
C GLU A 152 -13.99 7.39 -4.90
N LEU A 153 -13.93 8.72 -4.81
CA LEU A 153 -12.68 9.46 -4.66
C LEU A 153 -12.51 9.83 -3.19
N LEU A 154 -11.42 9.36 -2.57
CA LEU A 154 -11.10 9.75 -1.19
C LEU A 154 -10.78 11.24 -1.10
N SER A 155 -11.22 11.88 -0.03
CA SER A 155 -10.83 13.26 0.27
C SER A 155 -9.46 13.30 0.98
N ILE A 156 -8.85 14.49 1.03
CA ILE A 156 -7.63 14.73 1.79
C ILE A 156 -7.86 14.40 3.26
N GLU A 157 -8.98 14.81 3.83
CA GLU A 157 -9.37 14.61 5.23
C GLU A 157 -9.50 13.10 5.55
N ASN A 158 -10.12 12.32 4.65
CA ASN A 158 -10.23 10.87 4.84
C ASN A 158 -8.85 10.21 4.91
N ILE A 159 -7.93 10.60 4.01
CA ILE A 159 -6.59 10.03 3.95
C ILE A 159 -5.75 10.45 5.16
N THR A 160 -5.75 11.74 5.52
CA THR A 160 -4.95 12.26 6.64
C THR A 160 -5.42 11.71 7.97
N THR A 161 -6.72 11.64 8.22
CA THR A 161 -7.28 11.06 9.45
C THR A 161 -6.90 9.58 9.58
N LEU A 162 -7.08 8.82 8.49
CA LEU A 162 -6.75 7.40 8.47
C LEU A 162 -5.27 7.14 8.74
N PHE A 163 -4.38 7.89 8.08
CA PHE A 163 -2.94 7.67 8.23
C PHE A 163 -2.37 8.22 9.53
N ASN A 164 -2.90 9.30 10.09
CA ASN A 164 -2.49 9.77 11.41
C ASN A 164 -2.81 8.74 12.50
N ALA A 165 -3.97 8.08 12.43
CA ALA A 165 -4.28 6.97 13.32
C ALA A 165 -3.34 5.78 13.10
N LEU A 166 -3.14 5.35 11.85
CA LEU A 166 -2.25 4.24 11.51
C LEU A 166 -0.80 4.47 11.95
N ILE A 167 -0.27 5.69 11.83
CA ILE A 167 1.08 6.04 12.28
C ILE A 167 1.18 5.92 13.80
N GLY A 168 0.13 6.28 14.54
CA GLY A 168 0.04 6.03 15.98
C GLY A 168 0.16 4.53 16.31
N ASP A 169 -0.58 3.68 15.59
CA ASP A 169 -0.53 2.23 15.75
C ASP A 169 0.85 1.65 15.37
N LEU A 170 1.43 2.12 14.26
CA LEU A 170 2.77 1.73 13.82
C LEU A 170 3.84 2.10 14.85
N LYS A 171 3.75 3.28 15.43
CA LYS A 171 4.67 3.74 16.47
C LYS A 171 4.56 2.94 17.76
N ALA A 172 3.35 2.54 18.14
CA ALA A 172 3.13 1.64 19.28
C ALA A 172 3.66 0.24 19.00
N PHE A 173 3.53 -0.25 17.77
CA PHE A 173 3.96 -1.58 17.33
C PHE A 173 5.49 -1.69 17.15
N ASN A 174 6.09 -0.70 16.50
CA ASN A 174 7.54 -0.61 16.24
C ASN A 174 8.01 0.84 16.43
N PRO A 175 8.47 1.22 17.63
CA PRO A 175 8.85 2.59 17.96
C PRO A 175 10.05 3.14 17.16
N LEU A 176 10.87 2.27 16.57
CA LEU A 176 12.06 2.64 15.80
C LEU A 176 11.79 2.77 14.30
N LEU A 177 10.57 2.51 13.86
CA LEU A 177 10.20 2.53 12.45
C LEU A 177 10.19 3.94 11.88
N ASN A 178 10.87 4.13 10.75
CA ASN A 178 10.78 5.32 9.92
C ASN A 178 9.81 5.06 8.78
N VAL A 179 8.84 5.94 8.58
CA VAL A 179 7.83 5.83 7.51
C VAL A 179 8.16 6.80 6.39
N VAL A 180 8.33 6.29 5.19
CA VAL A 180 8.65 7.08 4.00
C VAL A 180 7.50 7.00 3.01
N PHE A 181 6.87 8.13 2.75
CA PHE A 181 5.80 8.22 1.76
C PHE A 181 6.33 8.55 0.38
N THR A 182 5.73 7.95 -0.64
CA THR A 182 5.93 8.31 -2.03
C THR A 182 4.60 8.32 -2.77
N VAL A 183 4.49 9.10 -3.83
CA VAL A 183 3.36 9.08 -4.75
C VAL A 183 3.85 8.59 -6.10
N SER A 184 3.32 7.46 -6.56
CA SER A 184 3.71 6.84 -7.82
C SER A 184 3.62 7.83 -8.99
N PRO A 185 4.67 7.98 -9.83
CA PRO A 185 4.63 8.85 -11.00
C PRO A 185 3.79 8.27 -12.15
N VAL A 186 3.37 7.00 -12.04
CA VAL A 186 2.58 6.32 -13.08
C VAL A 186 1.22 7.00 -13.24
N ARG A 187 0.87 7.33 -14.50
CA ARG A 187 -0.41 7.93 -14.86
C ARG A 187 -1.44 6.83 -15.12
N HIS A 188 -2.46 6.76 -14.28
CA HIS A 188 -3.60 5.86 -14.47
C HIS A 188 -4.68 6.57 -15.31
N LEU A 189 -4.58 6.44 -16.64
CA LEU A 189 -5.44 7.18 -17.57
C LEU A 189 -6.77 6.48 -17.90
N LYS A 190 -7.09 5.37 -17.25
CA LYS A 190 -8.36 4.67 -17.46
C LYS A 190 -9.59 5.56 -17.22
N ASP A 191 -9.47 6.51 -16.30
CA ASP A 191 -10.54 7.43 -15.92
C ASP A 191 -10.38 8.82 -16.58
N GLY A 192 -9.39 8.97 -17.47
CA GLY A 192 -9.04 10.23 -18.11
C GLY A 192 -7.95 11.02 -17.39
N PHE A 193 -7.40 11.98 -18.11
CA PHE A 193 -6.28 12.80 -17.64
C PHE A 193 -6.65 13.67 -16.44
N ILE A 194 -7.82 14.31 -16.48
CA ILE A 194 -8.29 15.23 -15.43
C ILE A 194 -8.46 14.46 -14.12
N GLU A 195 -9.11 13.30 -14.15
CA GLU A 195 -9.36 12.49 -12.95
C GLU A 195 -8.06 11.90 -12.37
N ASN A 196 -7.09 11.58 -13.23
CA ASN A 196 -5.76 11.20 -12.77
C ASN A 196 -5.05 12.36 -12.04
N GLN A 197 -5.07 13.59 -12.63
CA GLN A 197 -4.49 14.78 -12.00
C GLN A 197 -5.14 15.10 -10.66
N ARG A 198 -6.46 15.06 -10.61
CA ARG A 198 -7.26 15.28 -9.41
C ARG A 198 -6.88 14.30 -8.29
N SER A 199 -6.80 13.02 -8.64
CA SER A 199 -6.35 11.96 -7.73
C SER A 199 -4.93 12.20 -7.21
N LYS A 200 -3.97 12.55 -8.09
CA LYS A 200 -2.59 12.83 -7.70
C LYS A 200 -2.45 14.05 -6.80
N SER A 201 -3.20 15.11 -7.06
CA SER A 201 -3.20 16.32 -6.22
C SER A 201 -3.69 16.02 -4.80
N ILE A 202 -4.75 15.22 -4.66
CA ILE A 202 -5.25 14.76 -3.35
C ILE A 202 -4.17 13.96 -2.62
N LEU A 203 -3.52 12.99 -3.30
CA LEU A 203 -2.49 12.16 -2.67
C LEU A 203 -1.29 12.99 -2.21
N LEU A 204 -0.80 13.90 -3.04
CA LEU A 204 0.35 14.75 -2.70
C LEU A 204 0.05 15.64 -1.49
N GLU A 205 -1.06 16.35 -1.50
CA GLU A 205 -1.47 17.21 -0.39
C GLU A 205 -1.67 16.39 0.91
N SER A 206 -2.30 15.22 0.81
CA SER A 206 -2.48 14.33 1.96
C SER A 206 -1.14 13.90 2.57
N VAL A 207 -0.19 13.50 1.72
CA VAL A 207 1.14 13.07 2.18
C VAL A 207 1.87 14.21 2.90
N HIS A 208 1.86 15.43 2.36
CA HIS A 208 2.50 16.57 3.01
C HIS A 208 1.89 16.85 4.38
N ARG A 209 0.56 16.87 4.52
CA ARG A 209 -0.10 17.03 5.82
C ARG A 209 0.23 15.91 6.83
N ILE A 210 0.34 14.67 6.34
CA ILE A 210 0.72 13.52 7.20
C ILE A 210 2.16 13.70 7.70
N VAL A 211 3.09 14.06 6.82
CA VAL A 211 4.50 14.24 7.16
C VAL A 211 4.69 15.42 8.11
N GLU A 212 4.01 16.54 7.90
CA GLU A 212 4.04 17.70 8.79
C GLU A 212 3.53 17.39 10.21
N ALA A 213 2.54 16.50 10.31
CA ALA A 213 1.95 16.11 11.60
C ALA A 213 2.76 15.04 12.36
N ASN A 214 3.71 14.35 11.71
CA ASN A 214 4.37 13.16 12.27
C ASN A 214 5.89 13.19 12.04
N PHE A 215 6.67 13.42 13.10
CA PHE A 215 8.13 13.62 13.03
C PHE A 215 8.94 12.43 12.51
N ASN A 216 8.41 11.18 12.58
CA ASN A 216 9.04 9.97 12.06
C ASN A 216 8.61 9.64 10.61
N CYS A 217 7.95 10.57 9.96
CA CYS A 217 7.49 10.46 8.58
C CYS A 217 8.28 11.40 7.67
N SER A 218 8.52 10.96 6.46
CA SER A 218 9.15 11.78 5.42
C SER A 218 8.51 11.51 4.06
N TYR A 219 8.67 12.44 3.13
CA TYR A 219 8.29 12.31 1.73
C TYR A 219 9.54 12.24 0.85
N PHE A 220 9.53 11.32 -0.12
CA PHE A 220 10.63 11.14 -1.08
C PHE A 220 10.11 11.19 -2.52
#